data_48ef5b8f48d001e7035460cc48990070
#
_entry.id   48ef5b8f48d001e7035460cc48990070
#
_cell.length_a   1.000
_cell.length_b   1.000
_cell.length_c   1.000
_cell.angle_alpha   90.00
_cell.angle_beta   90.00
_cell.angle_gamma   90.00
#
_symmetry.space_group_name_H-M   'P 1'
#
loop_
_entity.id
_entity.type
_entity.pdbx_description
1 polymer ?
#
loop_
_entity_poly.entity_id
_entity_poly.type
_entity_poly.pdbx_seq_one_letter_code
_entity_poly.pdbx_strand_id
1 'polypeptide(L)'
;MAIIKPFKGIRPPKGIVEKVESRPYDVLNSEEARQEAGDNEMSLYHIIKPEIDFEPGTSEYDPRVYQRAADNFKKFIDKGWLVQDMQECYYIYAQTMNGKTQYGLVVGAFVGDYLNGVIKKHELTRRDKEEDRMKHVRVCDANIEPVFFAYPDNSGLNGLIERYVSIVPEYDFIAPGDGFRHQFWIISDQKDINTITQTFAEMPALYIADGHHRSAAAALVGAEKAKNDAQHKGDEEYNYFMAVCFQASQLTILDYNRVVKDLNGLSADAFLEQLSKNFIVEKKGTDIYKPNRLHNFSLYLEGDWYSLTAKEGVFDDIDPIGVLDVDISSRLILDEILGIKDLRSDKRIDFVGGIRGLSELQARVDSGEMKMALALYPVSMKQIMDIADSGNIMPPKATWFEPKLRSGLVIHSLK
;
A
#
# COMPACT_ATOMS: atom_id res chain seq x y z
N MET A 1 -12.91 -15.76 -11.42
CA MET A 1 -13.60 -14.57 -11.90
C MET A 1 -13.89 -13.70 -10.69
N ALA A 2 -13.54 -12.42 -10.75
CA ALA A 2 -13.62 -11.54 -9.60
C ALA A 2 -15.05 -11.06 -9.35
N ILE A 3 -15.51 -11.14 -8.10
CA ILE A 3 -16.85 -10.73 -7.69
C ILE A 3 -16.75 -9.40 -6.95
N ILE A 4 -17.47 -8.40 -7.44
CA ILE A 4 -17.58 -7.09 -6.79
C ILE A 4 -19.04 -6.66 -6.64
N LYS A 5 -19.31 -5.78 -5.67
CA LYS A 5 -20.64 -5.25 -5.37
C LYS A 5 -20.56 -3.73 -5.16
N PRO A 6 -21.56 -2.95 -5.66
CA PRO A 6 -21.74 -1.57 -5.21
C PRO A 6 -22.22 -1.57 -3.76
N PHE A 7 -21.98 -0.49 -3.03
CA PHE A 7 -22.39 -0.36 -1.64
C PHE A 7 -22.83 1.06 -1.28
N LYS A 8 -23.56 1.20 -0.17
CA LYS A 8 -23.95 2.51 0.37
C LYS A 8 -22.80 3.08 1.18
N GLY A 9 -21.92 3.86 0.52
CA GLY A 9 -20.77 4.46 1.16
C GLY A 9 -21.14 5.41 2.28
N ILE A 10 -20.40 5.34 3.39
CA ILE A 10 -20.47 6.33 4.46
C ILE A 10 -19.32 7.30 4.20
N ARG A 11 -19.64 8.58 3.96
CA ARG A 11 -18.66 9.54 3.48
C ARG A 11 -18.91 10.96 4.01
N PRO A 12 -17.88 11.82 4.06
CA PRO A 12 -18.04 13.18 4.51
C PRO A 12 -18.85 14.02 3.52
N PRO A 13 -19.65 15.00 4.01
CA PRO A 13 -20.19 16.06 3.16
C PRO A 13 -19.05 16.81 2.43
N LYS A 14 -19.31 17.22 1.18
CA LYS A 14 -18.32 17.86 0.30
C LYS A 14 -17.51 18.99 0.97
N GLY A 15 -18.15 19.82 1.79
CA GLY A 15 -17.51 20.98 2.40
C GLY A 15 -16.53 20.69 3.55
N ILE A 16 -16.42 19.43 3.99
CA ILE A 16 -15.56 19.04 5.11
C ILE A 16 -14.61 17.88 4.79
N VAL A 17 -14.59 17.37 3.56
CA VAL A 17 -13.77 16.20 3.19
C VAL A 17 -12.30 16.40 3.53
N GLU A 18 -11.73 17.58 3.28
CA GLU A 18 -10.33 17.94 3.59
C GLU A 18 -10.02 17.93 5.10
N LYS A 19 -11.06 18.07 5.95
CA LYS A 19 -10.91 17.98 7.40
C LYS A 19 -11.03 16.54 7.91
N VAL A 20 -11.69 15.68 7.15
CA VAL A 20 -11.93 14.28 7.54
C VAL A 20 -10.83 13.37 7.02
N GLU A 21 -10.41 13.57 5.77
CA GLU A 21 -9.44 12.70 5.13
C GLU A 21 -8.12 12.60 5.90
N SER A 22 -7.43 11.47 5.77
CA SER A 22 -6.13 11.25 6.40
C SER A 22 -5.26 10.30 5.58
N ARG A 23 -3.96 10.29 5.86
CA ARG A 23 -3.07 9.23 5.38
C ARG A 23 -3.43 7.89 6.04
N PRO A 24 -3.12 6.74 5.43
CA PRO A 24 -3.40 5.44 6.03
C PRO A 24 -2.61 5.25 7.35
N TYR A 25 -3.16 4.41 8.23
CA TYR A 25 -2.66 4.23 9.60
C TYR A 25 -1.21 3.75 9.70
N ASP A 26 -0.72 3.06 8.67
CA ASP A 26 0.58 2.36 8.64
C ASP A 26 1.74 3.20 8.07
N VAL A 27 1.48 4.41 7.62
CA VAL A 27 2.52 5.33 7.10
C VAL A 27 2.99 6.37 8.12
N LEU A 28 2.38 6.39 9.32
CA LEU A 28 2.66 7.34 10.40
C LEU A 28 2.78 6.61 11.73
N ASN A 29 3.65 7.09 12.58
CA ASN A 29 3.61 6.74 14.00
C ASN A 29 2.51 7.54 14.74
N SER A 30 2.25 7.19 16.01
CA SER A 30 1.17 7.82 16.78
C SER A 30 1.43 9.28 17.10
N GLU A 31 2.70 9.69 17.24
CA GLU A 31 3.05 11.08 17.49
C GLU A 31 2.87 11.95 16.23
N GLU A 32 3.30 11.45 15.08
CA GLU A 32 3.06 12.11 13.79
C GLU A 32 1.57 12.26 13.51
N ALA A 33 0.77 11.22 13.79
CA ALA A 33 -0.69 11.28 13.62
C ALA A 33 -1.33 12.31 14.58
N ARG A 34 -0.85 12.40 15.81
CA ARG A 34 -1.30 13.41 16.78
C ARG A 34 -0.99 14.83 16.30
N GLN A 35 0.21 15.05 15.77
CA GLN A 35 0.61 16.34 15.22
C GLN A 35 -0.21 16.73 13.98
N GLU A 36 -0.48 15.78 13.07
CA GLU A 36 -1.31 16.04 11.89
C GLU A 36 -2.78 16.28 12.24
N ALA A 37 -3.33 15.55 13.21
CA ALA A 37 -4.69 15.78 13.67
C ALA A 37 -4.81 17.16 14.34
N GLY A 38 -3.80 17.58 15.13
CA GLY A 38 -3.83 18.84 15.86
C GLY A 38 -5.12 19.02 16.65
N ASP A 39 -5.75 20.19 16.51
CA ASP A 39 -7.06 20.52 17.12
C ASP A 39 -8.26 20.13 16.23
N ASN A 40 -8.03 19.40 15.15
CA ASN A 40 -9.10 19.04 14.23
C ASN A 40 -9.88 17.80 14.71
N GLU A 41 -10.97 18.02 15.43
CA GLU A 41 -11.87 16.94 15.91
C GLU A 41 -12.48 16.07 14.79
N MET A 42 -12.48 16.53 13.54
CA MET A 42 -13.00 15.79 12.39
C MET A 42 -11.94 14.91 11.72
N SER A 43 -10.68 14.97 12.15
CA SER A 43 -9.62 14.14 11.56
C SER A 43 -9.93 12.65 11.72
N LEU A 44 -9.86 11.89 10.63
CA LEU A 44 -10.09 10.45 10.69
C LEU A 44 -9.06 9.72 11.56
N TYR A 45 -7.92 10.33 11.86
CA TYR A 45 -6.95 9.75 12.80
C TYR A 45 -7.57 9.39 14.15
N HIS A 46 -8.58 10.12 14.62
CA HIS A 46 -9.32 9.77 15.83
C HIS A 46 -10.04 8.41 15.75
N ILE A 47 -10.25 7.88 14.52
CA ILE A 47 -10.86 6.57 14.29
C ILE A 47 -9.80 5.52 13.95
N ILE A 48 -8.83 5.82 13.07
CA ILE A 48 -7.85 4.84 12.57
C ILE A 48 -6.60 4.72 13.44
N LYS A 49 -6.30 5.76 14.24
CA LYS A 49 -5.20 5.83 15.24
C LYS A 49 -5.69 6.42 16.55
N PRO A 50 -6.74 5.81 17.17
CA PRO A 50 -7.45 6.42 18.31
C PRO A 50 -6.60 6.53 19.58
N GLU A 51 -5.40 5.95 19.62
CA GLU A 51 -4.41 6.17 20.69
C GLU A 51 -3.98 7.62 20.79
N ILE A 52 -4.18 8.45 19.76
CA ILE A 52 -3.90 9.90 19.82
C ILE A 52 -4.82 10.65 20.80
N ASP A 53 -5.96 10.07 21.16
CA ASP A 53 -6.90 10.64 22.13
C ASP A 53 -6.52 10.36 23.59
N PHE A 54 -5.44 9.63 23.83
CA PHE A 54 -4.92 9.25 25.14
C PHE A 54 -3.59 9.95 25.43
N GLU A 55 -3.06 9.76 26.63
CA GLU A 55 -1.74 10.28 27.01
C GLU A 55 -0.65 9.74 26.05
N PRO A 56 0.35 10.55 25.71
CA PRO A 56 1.48 10.12 24.91
C PRO A 56 2.13 8.84 25.47
N GLY A 57 2.45 7.90 24.57
CA GLY A 57 3.01 6.59 24.95
C GLY A 57 1.96 5.53 25.26
N THR A 58 0.65 5.84 25.18
CA THR A 58 -0.39 4.80 25.20
C THR A 58 -0.20 3.84 24.03
N SER A 59 -0.19 2.55 24.32
CA SER A 59 -0.03 1.51 23.27
C SER A 59 -1.20 1.51 22.30
N GLU A 60 -0.93 1.46 21.01
CA GLU A 60 -1.94 1.26 19.95
C GLU A 60 -2.76 -0.02 20.14
N TYR A 61 -2.25 -0.97 20.94
CA TYR A 61 -2.90 -2.27 21.24
C TYR A 61 -3.69 -2.30 22.56
N ASP A 62 -3.79 -1.16 23.27
CA ASP A 62 -4.59 -1.07 24.50
C ASP A 62 -6.07 -1.31 24.17
N PRO A 63 -6.80 -2.17 24.89
CA PRO A 63 -8.22 -2.42 24.64
C PRO A 63 -9.10 -1.17 24.60
N ARG A 64 -8.74 -0.13 25.38
CA ARG A 64 -9.48 1.15 25.42
C ARG A 64 -9.37 1.92 24.10
N VAL A 65 -8.27 1.71 23.36
CA VAL A 65 -8.03 2.36 22.07
C VAL A 65 -9.02 1.84 21.02
N TYR A 66 -9.30 0.54 20.99
CA TYR A 66 -10.31 -0.01 20.09
C TYR A 66 -11.73 0.48 20.43
N GLN A 67 -12.10 0.55 21.72
CA GLN A 67 -13.40 1.11 22.10
C GLN A 67 -13.50 2.59 21.69
N ARG A 68 -12.42 3.36 21.83
CA ARG A 68 -12.36 4.74 21.39
C ARG A 68 -12.58 4.89 19.88
N ALA A 69 -12.05 3.97 19.04
CA ALA A 69 -12.32 3.95 17.61
C ALA A 69 -13.82 3.85 17.32
N ALA A 70 -14.51 2.90 17.97
CA ALA A 70 -15.95 2.71 17.81
C ALA A 70 -16.75 3.93 18.27
N ASP A 71 -16.41 4.50 19.42
CA ASP A 71 -17.07 5.67 19.98
C ASP A 71 -16.88 6.90 19.07
N ASN A 72 -15.69 7.10 18.53
CA ASN A 72 -15.39 8.17 17.59
C ASN A 72 -16.13 7.97 16.26
N PHE A 73 -16.15 6.75 15.73
CA PHE A 73 -16.89 6.47 14.49
C PHE A 73 -18.39 6.77 14.66
N LYS A 74 -18.97 6.37 15.79
CA LYS A 74 -20.35 6.74 16.13
C LYS A 74 -20.52 8.25 16.26
N LYS A 75 -19.61 8.96 16.96
CA LYS A 75 -19.60 10.43 17.08
C LYS A 75 -19.61 11.10 15.72
N PHE A 76 -18.81 10.63 14.76
CA PHE A 76 -18.72 11.19 13.42
C PHE A 76 -20.07 11.08 12.67
N ILE A 77 -20.75 9.95 12.81
CA ILE A 77 -22.09 9.74 12.23
C ILE A 77 -23.12 10.63 12.93
N ASP A 78 -23.17 10.65 14.26
CA ASP A 78 -24.11 11.42 15.05
C ASP A 78 -23.96 12.95 14.80
N LYS A 79 -22.75 13.43 14.51
CA LYS A 79 -22.45 14.82 14.17
C LYS A 79 -22.70 15.17 12.69
N GLY A 80 -23.01 14.20 11.85
CA GLY A 80 -23.14 14.39 10.40
C GLY A 80 -21.82 14.70 9.70
N TRP A 81 -20.68 14.38 10.32
CA TRP A 81 -19.38 14.47 9.67
C TRP A 81 -19.15 13.31 8.69
N LEU A 82 -19.87 12.23 8.90
CA LEU A 82 -19.98 11.09 7.98
C LEU A 82 -21.47 10.80 7.77
N VAL A 83 -21.89 10.67 6.51
CA VAL A 83 -23.27 10.44 6.11
C VAL A 83 -23.32 9.27 5.13
N GLN A 84 -24.27 8.36 5.32
CA GLN A 84 -24.43 7.21 4.43
C GLN A 84 -25.20 7.62 3.17
N ASP A 85 -24.74 7.16 2.00
CA ASP A 85 -25.42 7.32 0.73
C ASP A 85 -26.78 6.59 0.73
N MET A 86 -27.75 7.17 0.04
CA MET A 86 -29.12 6.62 0.01
C MET A 86 -29.25 5.36 -0.84
N GLN A 87 -28.34 5.17 -1.80
CA GLN A 87 -28.35 4.05 -2.73
C GLN A 87 -26.96 3.43 -2.86
N GLU A 88 -26.90 2.20 -3.33
CA GLU A 88 -25.65 1.50 -3.61
C GLU A 88 -24.97 2.13 -4.83
N CYS A 89 -23.67 2.43 -4.70
CA CYS A 89 -22.85 3.08 -5.71
C CYS A 89 -21.51 2.37 -5.85
N TYR A 90 -20.89 2.49 -7.01
CA TYR A 90 -19.45 2.48 -7.16
C TYR A 90 -18.95 3.92 -7.13
N TYR A 91 -17.64 4.07 -6.94
CA TYR A 91 -17.02 5.40 -6.97
C TYR A 91 -15.75 5.36 -7.80
N ILE A 92 -15.37 6.51 -8.36
CA ILE A 92 -14.06 6.70 -8.95
C ILE A 92 -13.25 7.56 -8.00
N TYR A 93 -12.05 7.09 -7.66
CA TYR A 93 -11.08 7.82 -6.89
C TYR A 93 -9.83 8.07 -7.75
N ALA A 94 -9.53 9.34 -8.01
CA ALA A 94 -8.35 9.74 -8.76
C ALA A 94 -7.31 10.37 -7.84
N GLN A 95 -6.05 10.04 -8.10
CA GLN A 95 -4.89 10.57 -7.42
C GLN A 95 -3.89 11.12 -8.45
N THR A 96 -3.48 12.38 -8.27
CA THR A 96 -2.48 13.01 -9.14
C THR A 96 -1.21 13.30 -8.36
N MET A 97 -0.10 12.73 -8.80
CA MET A 97 1.24 12.94 -8.29
C MET A 97 2.18 13.28 -9.44
N ASN A 98 2.95 14.35 -9.32
CA ASN A 98 3.94 14.77 -10.33
C ASN A 98 3.37 14.86 -11.77
N GLY A 99 2.13 15.34 -11.92
CA GLY A 99 1.45 15.47 -13.20
C GLY A 99 0.88 14.19 -13.81
N LYS A 100 1.07 13.03 -13.16
CA LYS A 100 0.46 11.75 -13.55
C LYS A 100 -0.76 11.48 -12.68
N THR A 101 -1.90 11.19 -13.31
CA THR A 101 -3.14 10.81 -12.62
C THR A 101 -3.42 9.33 -12.81
N GLN A 102 -3.78 8.63 -11.74
CA GLN A 102 -4.30 7.27 -11.74
C GLN A 102 -5.75 7.26 -11.26
N TYR A 103 -6.58 6.43 -11.89
CA TYR A 103 -8.01 6.34 -11.62
C TYR A 103 -8.36 4.95 -11.11
N GLY A 104 -8.91 4.88 -9.90
CA GLY A 104 -9.34 3.62 -9.28
C GLY A 104 -10.85 3.56 -9.10
N LEU A 105 -11.42 2.37 -9.26
CA LEU A 105 -12.80 2.08 -8.94
C LEU A 105 -12.91 1.59 -7.50
N VAL A 106 -13.71 2.28 -6.69
CA VAL A 106 -14.00 1.88 -5.30
C VAL A 106 -15.17 0.92 -5.32
N VAL A 107 -14.95 -0.27 -4.79
CA VAL A 107 -15.89 -1.40 -4.87
C VAL A 107 -15.92 -2.17 -3.54
N GLY A 108 -16.99 -2.90 -3.29
CA GLY A 108 -17.00 -4.01 -2.34
C GLY A 108 -16.44 -5.26 -3.02
N ALA A 109 -15.25 -5.72 -2.62
CA ALA A 109 -14.61 -6.93 -3.14
C ALA A 109 -15.04 -8.15 -2.31
N PHE A 110 -15.35 -9.26 -2.97
CA PHE A 110 -15.92 -10.44 -2.30
C PHE A 110 -14.88 -11.15 -1.40
N VAL A 111 -15.26 -11.40 -0.16
CA VAL A 111 -14.43 -12.11 0.84
C VAL A 111 -14.00 -13.50 0.36
N GLY A 112 -14.92 -14.22 -0.31
CA GLY A 112 -14.63 -15.54 -0.87
C GLY A 112 -13.50 -15.53 -1.90
N ASP A 113 -13.38 -14.48 -2.70
CA ASP A 113 -12.31 -14.33 -3.69
C ASP A 113 -10.92 -14.18 -3.05
N TYR A 114 -10.85 -13.54 -1.88
CA TYR A 114 -9.62 -13.48 -1.09
C TYR A 114 -9.26 -14.87 -0.52
N LEU A 115 -10.24 -15.60 0.00
CA LEU A 115 -10.03 -16.93 0.60
C LEU A 115 -9.68 -17.99 -0.44
N ASN A 116 -10.27 -17.89 -1.64
CA ASN A 116 -10.10 -18.85 -2.73
C ASN A 116 -8.96 -18.50 -3.70
N GLY A 117 -8.24 -17.38 -3.47
CA GLY A 117 -7.08 -16.98 -4.26
C GLY A 117 -7.40 -16.36 -5.62
N VAL A 118 -8.62 -15.88 -5.85
CA VAL A 118 -8.96 -15.00 -6.99
C VAL A 118 -8.36 -13.61 -6.73
N ILE A 119 -8.38 -13.14 -5.48
CA ILE A 119 -7.58 -11.98 -5.06
C ILE A 119 -6.20 -12.49 -4.69
N LYS A 120 -5.23 -12.18 -5.55
CA LYS A 120 -3.85 -12.66 -5.49
C LYS A 120 -3.02 -11.85 -4.52
N LYS A 121 -2.16 -12.54 -3.77
CA LYS A 121 -1.24 -11.97 -2.77
C LYS A 121 0.20 -12.16 -3.26
N HIS A 122 1.04 -11.20 -2.95
CA HIS A 122 2.48 -11.30 -3.20
C HIS A 122 3.33 -11.08 -1.93
N GLU A 123 2.68 -10.85 -0.77
CA GLU A 123 3.35 -10.64 0.52
C GLU A 123 2.65 -11.43 1.63
N LEU A 124 3.45 -11.94 2.59
CA LEU A 124 2.91 -12.58 3.80
C LEU A 124 2.52 -11.53 4.83
N THR A 125 1.37 -11.72 5.46
CA THR A 125 0.91 -10.89 6.57
C THR A 125 1.58 -11.32 7.89
N ARG A 126 1.78 -10.36 8.78
CA ARG A 126 2.21 -10.61 10.16
C ARG A 126 0.97 -10.79 11.02
N ARG A 127 0.95 -11.86 11.80
CA ARG A 127 -0.20 -12.24 12.64
C ARG A 127 -0.60 -11.17 13.66
N ASP A 128 0.39 -10.50 14.27
CA ASP A 128 0.14 -9.43 15.24
C ASP A 128 -0.58 -8.23 14.60
N LYS A 129 -0.18 -7.82 13.40
CA LYS A 129 -0.81 -6.73 12.65
C LYS A 129 -2.18 -7.13 12.09
N GLU A 130 -2.32 -8.38 11.67
CA GLU A 130 -3.60 -8.92 11.20
C GLU A 130 -4.64 -8.93 12.33
N GLU A 131 -4.29 -9.47 13.52
CA GLU A 131 -5.16 -9.49 14.69
C GLU A 131 -5.55 -8.07 15.16
N ASP A 132 -4.62 -7.13 15.12
CA ASP A 132 -4.87 -5.73 15.40
C ASP A 132 -5.95 -5.14 14.48
N ARG A 133 -5.78 -5.28 13.17
CA ARG A 133 -6.77 -4.78 12.21
C ARG A 133 -8.11 -5.53 12.29
N MET A 134 -8.10 -6.83 12.56
CA MET A 134 -9.34 -7.58 12.81
C MET A 134 -10.13 -7.02 14.00
N LYS A 135 -9.46 -6.70 15.12
CA LYS A 135 -10.11 -6.04 16.26
C LYS A 135 -10.73 -4.71 15.86
N HIS A 136 -9.99 -3.89 15.13
CA HIS A 136 -10.47 -2.58 14.67
C HIS A 136 -11.72 -2.73 13.78
N VAL A 137 -11.70 -3.64 12.78
CA VAL A 137 -12.86 -3.92 11.91
C VAL A 137 -14.06 -4.42 12.72
N ARG A 138 -13.85 -5.31 13.70
CA ARG A 138 -14.94 -5.82 14.56
C ARG A 138 -15.61 -4.73 15.38
N VAL A 139 -14.84 -3.85 16.02
CA VAL A 139 -15.41 -2.81 16.90
C VAL A 139 -16.11 -1.70 16.13
N CYS A 140 -15.58 -1.32 14.97
CA CYS A 140 -16.21 -0.32 14.10
C CYS A 140 -17.37 -0.90 13.28
N ASP A 141 -17.40 -2.22 13.11
CA ASP A 141 -18.35 -2.93 12.22
C ASP A 141 -18.36 -2.33 10.80
N ALA A 142 -17.16 -1.95 10.32
CA ALA A 142 -16.94 -1.27 9.06
C ALA A 142 -15.50 -1.44 8.56
N ASN A 143 -15.30 -1.34 7.25
CA ASN A 143 -13.99 -1.13 6.63
C ASN A 143 -13.76 0.39 6.56
N ILE A 144 -13.05 0.94 7.53
CA ILE A 144 -12.78 2.39 7.63
C ILE A 144 -11.75 2.82 6.58
N GLU A 145 -10.79 1.98 6.28
CA GLU A 145 -9.70 2.25 5.34
C GLU A 145 -9.80 1.32 4.12
N PRO A 146 -9.60 1.84 2.90
CA PRO A 146 -9.62 1.02 1.69
C PRO A 146 -8.37 0.15 1.59
N VAL A 147 -8.47 -0.94 0.83
CA VAL A 147 -7.32 -1.69 0.32
C VAL A 147 -7.06 -1.32 -1.12
N PHE A 148 -5.83 -1.49 -1.56
CA PHE A 148 -5.37 -1.07 -2.88
C PHE A 148 -5.15 -2.29 -3.76
N PHE A 149 -5.94 -2.43 -4.83
CA PHE A 149 -5.85 -3.53 -5.79
C PHE A 149 -5.47 -3.06 -7.18
N ALA A 150 -4.84 -3.94 -7.92
CA ALA A 150 -4.64 -3.81 -9.34
C ALA A 150 -5.50 -4.84 -10.10
N TYR A 151 -5.92 -4.48 -11.32
CA TYR A 151 -6.54 -5.38 -12.27
C TYR A 151 -5.89 -5.26 -13.66
N PRO A 152 -5.94 -6.32 -14.50
CA PRO A 152 -5.46 -6.25 -15.87
C PRO A 152 -6.17 -5.17 -16.68
N ASP A 153 -5.45 -4.46 -17.52
CA ASP A 153 -5.98 -3.34 -18.28
C ASP A 153 -7.23 -3.72 -19.09
N ASN A 154 -8.25 -2.84 -19.05
CA ASN A 154 -9.52 -3.04 -19.71
C ASN A 154 -10.01 -1.76 -20.39
N SER A 155 -10.07 -1.77 -21.72
CA SER A 155 -10.44 -0.59 -22.52
C SER A 155 -11.90 -0.17 -22.33
N GLY A 156 -12.81 -1.10 -22.00
CA GLY A 156 -14.22 -0.81 -21.75
C GLY A 156 -14.42 0.03 -20.48
N LEU A 157 -13.68 -0.30 -19.42
CA LEU A 157 -13.69 0.49 -18.19
C LEU A 157 -13.05 1.87 -18.37
N ASN A 158 -12.04 1.99 -19.25
CA ASN A 158 -11.45 3.29 -19.56
C ASN A 158 -12.46 4.29 -20.09
N GLY A 159 -13.23 3.91 -21.11
CA GLY A 159 -14.24 4.78 -21.70
C GLY A 159 -15.36 5.15 -20.71
N LEU A 160 -15.69 4.26 -19.77
CA LEU A 160 -16.63 4.56 -18.69
C LEU A 160 -16.02 5.58 -17.70
N ILE A 161 -14.80 5.38 -17.26
CA ILE A 161 -14.10 6.29 -16.35
C ILE A 161 -13.94 7.68 -17.00
N GLU A 162 -13.52 7.75 -18.27
CA GLU A 162 -13.35 9.00 -19.02
C GLU A 162 -14.64 9.84 -19.05
N ARG A 163 -15.82 9.23 -19.19
CA ARG A 163 -17.09 9.93 -19.12
C ARG A 163 -17.34 10.58 -17.76
N TYR A 164 -17.05 9.86 -16.67
CA TYR A 164 -17.26 10.40 -15.31
C TYR A 164 -16.24 11.49 -14.95
N VAL A 165 -14.99 11.32 -15.33
CA VAL A 165 -13.96 12.32 -14.99
C VAL A 165 -14.04 13.59 -15.84
N SER A 166 -14.88 13.59 -16.90
CA SER A 166 -15.19 14.80 -17.69
C SER A 166 -16.22 15.73 -17.01
N ILE A 167 -16.90 15.27 -15.96
CA ILE A 167 -17.85 16.10 -15.18
C ILE A 167 -17.23 16.54 -13.86
N VAL A 168 -17.87 17.53 -13.22
CA VAL A 168 -17.39 18.05 -11.92
C VAL A 168 -17.38 16.96 -10.87
N PRO A 169 -16.27 16.73 -10.17
CA PRO A 169 -16.19 15.73 -9.12
C PRO A 169 -16.97 16.10 -7.87
N GLU A 170 -17.37 15.10 -7.11
CA GLU A 170 -17.91 15.25 -5.77
C GLU A 170 -16.86 15.87 -4.83
N TYR A 171 -15.63 15.36 -4.84
CA TYR A 171 -14.50 15.95 -4.12
C TYR A 171 -13.39 16.31 -5.10
N ASP A 172 -12.71 17.43 -4.81
CA ASP A 172 -11.53 17.88 -5.54
C ASP A 172 -10.69 18.75 -4.60
N PHE A 173 -9.58 18.23 -4.13
CA PHE A 173 -8.71 18.92 -3.18
C PHE A 173 -7.25 18.49 -3.35
N ILE A 174 -6.35 19.33 -2.81
CA ILE A 174 -4.94 19.04 -2.67
C ILE A 174 -4.67 18.72 -1.20
N ALA A 175 -4.22 17.50 -0.92
CA ALA A 175 -3.98 17.06 0.43
C ALA A 175 -2.81 17.83 1.05
N PRO A 176 -2.95 18.32 2.29
CA PRO A 176 -1.85 18.95 3.01
C PRO A 176 -0.75 17.92 3.30
N GLY A 177 0.50 18.36 3.29
CA GLY A 177 1.67 17.55 3.63
C GLY A 177 2.37 16.88 2.45
N ASP A 178 1.69 16.29 1.49
CA ASP A 178 2.30 15.72 0.28
C ASP A 178 2.01 16.52 -1.00
N GLY A 179 0.99 17.39 -0.99
CA GLY A 179 0.62 18.22 -2.13
C GLY A 179 -0.02 17.45 -3.30
N PHE A 180 -0.43 16.22 -3.08
CA PHE A 180 -1.11 15.42 -4.11
C PHE A 180 -2.57 15.82 -4.24
N ARG A 181 -3.08 15.81 -5.47
CA ARG A 181 -4.49 16.10 -5.74
C ARG A 181 -5.32 14.83 -5.67
N HIS A 182 -6.46 14.92 -5.00
CA HIS A 182 -7.43 13.85 -4.84
C HIS A 182 -8.77 14.28 -5.40
N GLN A 183 -9.36 13.44 -6.25
CA GLN A 183 -10.66 13.70 -6.84
C GLN A 183 -11.55 12.46 -6.69
N PHE A 184 -12.87 12.67 -6.58
CA PHE A 184 -13.81 11.59 -6.29
C PHE A 184 -15.13 11.80 -7.03
N TRP A 185 -15.66 10.76 -7.67
CA TRP A 185 -16.93 10.77 -8.38
C TRP A 185 -17.80 9.61 -7.92
N ILE A 186 -19.13 9.80 -7.98
CA ILE A 186 -20.12 8.80 -7.61
C ILE A 186 -20.71 8.20 -8.87
N ILE A 187 -20.75 6.87 -8.95
CA ILE A 187 -21.38 6.11 -10.03
C ILE A 187 -22.67 5.50 -9.47
N SER A 188 -23.80 6.12 -9.77
CA SER A 188 -25.12 5.69 -9.32
C SER A 188 -26.05 5.27 -10.46
N ASP A 189 -25.63 5.42 -11.71
CA ASP A 189 -26.39 4.94 -12.88
C ASP A 189 -26.38 3.42 -12.93
N GLN A 190 -27.56 2.80 -12.93
CA GLN A 190 -27.69 1.34 -12.85
C GLN A 190 -27.09 0.61 -14.05
N LYS A 191 -27.10 1.22 -15.24
CA LYS A 191 -26.48 0.63 -16.42
C LYS A 191 -24.96 0.57 -16.29
N ASP A 192 -24.36 1.65 -15.77
CA ASP A 192 -22.91 1.72 -15.53
C ASP A 192 -22.49 0.78 -14.40
N ILE A 193 -23.28 0.71 -13.31
CA ILE A 193 -23.09 -0.26 -12.23
C ILE A 193 -23.08 -1.70 -12.80
N ASN A 194 -24.08 -2.05 -13.60
CA ASN A 194 -24.15 -3.39 -14.21
C ASN A 194 -22.97 -3.66 -15.13
N THR A 195 -22.54 -2.67 -15.93
CA THR A 195 -21.39 -2.79 -16.83
C THR A 195 -20.11 -3.06 -16.04
N ILE A 196 -19.86 -2.29 -14.96
CA ILE A 196 -18.68 -2.48 -14.11
C ILE A 196 -18.69 -3.88 -13.48
N THR A 197 -19.83 -4.28 -12.87
CA THR A 197 -19.98 -5.58 -12.22
C THR A 197 -19.71 -6.73 -13.20
N GLN A 198 -20.29 -6.68 -14.40
CA GLN A 198 -20.10 -7.69 -15.42
C GLN A 198 -18.65 -7.75 -15.94
N THR A 199 -18.02 -6.58 -16.13
CA THR A 199 -16.62 -6.53 -16.58
C THR A 199 -15.69 -7.16 -15.55
N PHE A 200 -15.88 -6.90 -14.26
CA PHE A 200 -15.08 -7.55 -13.20
C PHE A 200 -15.35 -9.04 -13.12
N ALA A 201 -16.58 -9.49 -13.34
CA ALA A 201 -16.92 -10.91 -13.39
C ALA A 201 -16.20 -11.68 -14.52
N GLU A 202 -15.69 -11.01 -15.55
CA GLU A 202 -14.87 -11.59 -16.60
C GLU A 202 -13.37 -11.62 -16.26
N MET A 203 -12.93 -10.86 -15.26
CA MET A 203 -11.52 -10.82 -14.86
C MET A 203 -11.13 -12.09 -14.09
N PRO A 204 -10.01 -12.74 -14.47
CA PRO A 204 -9.58 -13.98 -13.84
C PRO A 204 -9.08 -13.77 -12.41
N ALA A 205 -8.51 -12.61 -12.12
CA ALA A 205 -7.93 -12.29 -10.82
C ALA A 205 -7.86 -10.77 -10.58
N LEU A 206 -7.78 -10.40 -9.29
CA LEU A 206 -7.35 -9.10 -8.79
C LEU A 206 -6.03 -9.29 -8.02
N TYR A 207 -5.22 -8.25 -7.94
CA TYR A 207 -3.90 -8.32 -7.30
C TYR A 207 -3.80 -7.28 -6.20
N ILE A 208 -3.44 -7.68 -4.99
CA ILE A 208 -3.21 -6.74 -3.91
C ILE A 208 -1.94 -5.94 -4.24
N ALA A 209 -2.08 -4.64 -4.39
CA ALA A 209 -0.95 -3.72 -4.55
C ALA A 209 -0.44 -3.25 -3.18
N ASP A 210 -1.34 -2.81 -2.30
CA ASP A 210 -1.02 -2.37 -0.94
C ASP A 210 -2.15 -2.73 0.03
N GLY A 211 -1.83 -2.85 1.32
CA GLY A 211 -2.82 -3.17 2.36
C GLY A 211 -3.07 -4.67 2.56
N HIS A 212 -2.04 -5.53 2.45
CA HIS A 212 -2.17 -6.98 2.68
C HIS A 212 -2.77 -7.30 4.06
N HIS A 213 -2.35 -6.61 5.14
CA HIS A 213 -2.91 -6.81 6.48
C HIS A 213 -4.38 -6.38 6.59
N ARG A 214 -4.75 -5.26 5.94
CA ARG A 214 -6.14 -4.77 5.88
C ARG A 214 -7.03 -5.73 5.09
N SER A 215 -6.54 -6.26 3.96
CA SER A 215 -7.25 -7.26 3.15
C SER A 215 -7.49 -8.55 3.94
N ALA A 216 -6.45 -9.06 4.61
CA ALA A 216 -6.56 -10.26 5.44
C ALA A 216 -7.56 -10.06 6.59
N ALA A 217 -7.44 -8.96 7.33
CA ALA A 217 -8.31 -8.66 8.46
C ALA A 217 -9.78 -8.54 8.04
N ALA A 218 -10.06 -7.81 6.95
CA ALA A 218 -11.41 -7.64 6.43
C ALA A 218 -12.03 -8.98 5.99
N ALA A 219 -11.27 -9.80 5.25
CA ALA A 219 -11.73 -11.09 4.77
C ALA A 219 -11.99 -12.09 5.94
N LEU A 220 -11.09 -12.14 6.92
CA LEU A 220 -11.24 -13.03 8.08
C LEU A 220 -12.42 -12.62 8.97
N VAL A 221 -12.63 -11.32 9.20
CA VAL A 221 -13.78 -10.83 9.96
C VAL A 221 -15.09 -11.09 9.20
N GLY A 222 -15.12 -10.88 7.88
CA GLY A 222 -16.27 -11.21 7.05
C GLY A 222 -16.64 -12.70 7.12
N ALA A 223 -15.65 -13.59 6.98
CA ALA A 223 -15.84 -15.03 7.11
C ALA A 223 -16.31 -15.45 8.52
N GLU A 224 -15.79 -14.79 9.56
CA GLU A 224 -16.23 -15.00 10.95
C GLU A 224 -17.70 -14.62 11.15
N LYS A 225 -18.11 -13.45 10.60
CA LYS A 225 -19.52 -13.00 10.66
C LYS A 225 -20.43 -13.96 9.90
N ALA A 226 -20.07 -14.37 8.69
CA ALA A 226 -20.82 -15.34 7.89
C ALA A 226 -21.02 -16.68 8.63
N LYS A 227 -19.97 -17.17 9.29
CA LYS A 227 -20.04 -18.41 10.09
C LYS A 227 -20.97 -18.30 11.30
N ASN A 228 -21.05 -17.12 11.90
CA ASN A 228 -21.83 -16.87 13.13
C ASN A 228 -23.26 -16.41 12.85
N ASP A 229 -23.59 -16.08 11.61
CA ASP A 229 -24.93 -15.66 11.20
C ASP A 229 -25.77 -16.86 10.74
N ALA A 230 -26.74 -17.27 11.58
CA ALA A 230 -27.64 -18.35 11.27
C ALA A 230 -28.60 -18.06 10.09
N GLN A 231 -28.69 -16.79 9.65
CA GLN A 231 -29.55 -16.36 8.54
C GLN A 231 -28.71 -15.98 7.29
N HIS A 232 -27.41 -16.31 7.29
CA HIS A 232 -26.50 -16.02 6.18
C HIS A 232 -27.03 -16.49 4.83
N LYS A 233 -27.10 -15.58 3.84
CA LYS A 233 -27.59 -15.83 2.48
C LYS A 233 -26.50 -15.67 1.42
N GLY A 234 -25.41 -14.97 1.77
CA GLY A 234 -24.27 -14.70 0.88
C GLY A 234 -24.24 -13.32 0.25
N ASP A 235 -25.26 -12.49 0.44
CA ASP A 235 -25.38 -11.14 -0.12
C ASP A 235 -25.20 -10.01 0.91
N GLU A 236 -24.97 -10.38 2.19
CA GLU A 236 -24.77 -9.45 3.28
C GLU A 236 -23.48 -8.62 3.08
N GLU A 237 -23.48 -7.37 3.61
CA GLU A 237 -22.34 -6.43 3.44
C GLU A 237 -21.02 -6.96 3.99
N TYR A 238 -21.03 -7.75 5.07
CA TYR A 238 -19.82 -8.36 5.61
C TYR A 238 -19.17 -9.44 4.71
N ASN A 239 -19.84 -9.88 3.64
CA ASN A 239 -19.24 -10.74 2.62
C ASN A 239 -18.38 -9.96 1.63
N TYR A 240 -18.34 -8.64 1.76
CA TYR A 240 -17.56 -7.76 0.90
C TYR A 240 -16.69 -6.84 1.75
N PHE A 241 -15.59 -6.38 1.18
CA PHE A 241 -14.73 -5.38 1.83
C PHE A 241 -14.28 -4.33 0.83
N MET A 242 -14.06 -3.12 1.34
CA MET A 242 -13.79 -1.96 0.52
C MET A 242 -12.42 -2.01 -0.13
N ALA A 243 -12.38 -2.00 -1.46
CA ALA A 243 -11.16 -1.94 -2.25
C ALA A 243 -11.22 -0.80 -3.26
N VAL A 244 -10.06 -0.22 -3.56
CA VAL A 244 -9.85 0.67 -4.71
C VAL A 244 -9.05 -0.09 -5.74
N CYS A 245 -9.66 -0.36 -6.90
CA CYS A 245 -9.09 -1.17 -7.96
C CYS A 245 -8.61 -0.28 -9.11
N PHE A 246 -7.32 -0.34 -9.42
CA PHE A 246 -6.68 0.43 -10.50
C PHE A 246 -6.26 -0.49 -11.65
N GLN A 247 -6.19 0.05 -12.85
CA GLN A 247 -5.54 -0.65 -13.95
C GLN A 247 -4.04 -0.76 -13.70
N ALA A 248 -3.48 -1.92 -13.98
CA ALA A 248 -2.07 -2.23 -13.73
C ALA A 248 -1.12 -1.23 -14.38
N SER A 249 -1.41 -0.77 -15.62
CA SER A 249 -0.56 0.19 -16.35
C SER A 249 -0.56 1.60 -15.78
N GLN A 250 -1.57 1.97 -14.97
CA GLN A 250 -1.66 3.30 -14.37
C GLN A 250 -0.80 3.44 -13.10
N LEU A 251 -0.47 2.32 -12.46
CA LEU A 251 0.19 2.31 -11.17
C LEU A 251 1.64 2.77 -11.25
N THR A 252 2.07 3.46 -10.20
CA THR A 252 3.44 3.88 -10.01
C THR A 252 4.04 3.10 -8.85
N ILE A 253 5.08 2.33 -9.15
CA ILE A 253 5.87 1.61 -8.16
C ILE A 253 7.21 2.30 -8.08
N LEU A 254 7.58 2.74 -6.88
CA LEU A 254 8.87 3.33 -6.60
C LEU A 254 9.83 2.27 -6.06
N ASP A 255 11.11 2.59 -6.15
CA ASP A 255 12.18 1.81 -5.55
C ASP A 255 12.01 1.72 -4.02
N TYR A 256 12.39 0.58 -3.45
CA TYR A 256 12.46 0.39 -2.01
C TYR A 256 13.91 0.10 -1.66
N ASN A 257 14.61 1.11 -1.13
CA ASN A 257 16.04 1.13 -0.98
C ASN A 257 16.48 0.59 0.39
N ARG A 258 17.73 0.22 0.52
CA ARG A 258 18.34 -0.33 1.72
C ARG A 258 19.45 0.59 2.22
N VAL A 259 19.56 0.71 3.54
CA VAL A 259 20.69 1.34 4.22
C VAL A 259 21.20 0.40 5.30
N VAL A 260 22.53 0.29 5.45
CA VAL A 260 23.14 -0.69 6.33
C VAL A 260 24.19 -0.02 7.22
N LYS A 261 24.20 -0.39 8.52
CA LYS A 261 25.01 0.25 9.58
C LYS A 261 26.49 -0.10 9.52
N ASP A 262 26.86 -1.25 8.98
CA ASP A 262 28.24 -1.73 8.96
C ASP A 262 28.51 -2.61 7.74
N LEU A 263 29.78 -2.90 7.45
CA LEU A 263 30.22 -3.76 6.37
C LEU A 263 30.64 -5.15 6.85
N ASN A 264 30.12 -5.63 7.96
CA ASN A 264 30.42 -6.93 8.55
C ASN A 264 31.95 -7.10 8.81
N GLY A 265 32.60 -6.04 9.29
CA GLY A 265 34.05 -6.02 9.59
C GLY A 265 34.94 -5.81 8.38
N LEU A 266 34.43 -5.67 7.18
CA LEU A 266 35.22 -5.40 5.97
C LEU A 266 35.58 -3.91 5.87
N SER A 267 36.74 -3.61 5.27
CA SER A 267 37.02 -2.28 4.75
C SER A 267 36.19 -2.00 3.49
N ALA A 268 36.09 -0.73 3.09
CA ALA A 268 35.40 -0.36 1.85
C ALA A 268 36.00 -1.07 0.62
N ASP A 269 37.32 -1.10 0.51
CA ASP A 269 38.02 -1.78 -0.61
C ASP A 269 37.72 -3.28 -0.62
N ALA A 270 37.79 -3.96 0.54
CA ALA A 270 37.51 -5.39 0.65
C ALA A 270 36.00 -5.67 0.31
N PHE A 271 35.11 -4.79 0.69
CA PHE A 271 33.67 -4.91 0.33
C PHE A 271 33.45 -4.77 -1.18
N LEU A 272 34.08 -3.77 -1.83
CA LEU A 272 34.01 -3.58 -3.29
C LEU A 272 34.65 -4.77 -4.05
N GLU A 273 35.72 -5.36 -3.51
CA GLU A 273 36.36 -6.58 -4.07
C GLU A 273 35.37 -7.77 -3.99
N GLN A 274 34.68 -7.96 -2.86
CA GLN A 274 33.70 -9.03 -2.72
C GLN A 274 32.52 -8.82 -3.70
N LEU A 275 32.01 -7.59 -3.82
CA LEU A 275 30.99 -7.24 -4.80
C LEU A 275 31.41 -7.58 -6.24
N SER A 276 32.67 -7.36 -6.57
CA SER A 276 33.20 -7.60 -7.92
C SER A 276 33.16 -9.07 -8.35
N LYS A 277 32.90 -10.02 -7.44
CA LYS A 277 32.70 -11.43 -7.80
C LYS A 277 31.42 -11.62 -8.61
N ASN A 278 30.32 -10.97 -8.18
CA ASN A 278 28.98 -11.15 -8.73
C ASN A 278 28.50 -9.94 -9.57
N PHE A 279 29.16 -8.79 -9.44
CA PHE A 279 28.78 -7.55 -10.11
C PHE A 279 29.94 -6.94 -10.89
N ILE A 280 29.61 -6.19 -11.96
CA ILE A 280 30.50 -5.23 -12.58
C ILE A 280 30.36 -3.95 -11.73
N VAL A 281 31.44 -3.54 -11.08
CA VAL A 281 31.48 -2.38 -10.17
C VAL A 281 32.16 -1.22 -10.87
N GLU A 282 31.43 -0.10 -11.02
CA GLU A 282 31.97 1.10 -11.64
C GLU A 282 31.77 2.31 -10.71
N LYS A 283 32.83 3.00 -10.35
CA LYS A 283 32.78 4.25 -9.60
C LYS A 283 32.13 5.35 -10.46
N LYS A 284 31.12 6.04 -9.94
CA LYS A 284 30.41 7.16 -10.59
C LYS A 284 30.79 8.53 -10.01
N GLY A 285 31.47 8.57 -8.85
CA GLY A 285 31.88 9.79 -8.15
C GLY A 285 30.80 10.29 -7.18
N THR A 286 30.81 11.59 -6.91
CA THR A 286 29.97 12.21 -5.87
C THR A 286 28.55 12.54 -6.31
N ASP A 287 28.29 12.58 -7.61
CA ASP A 287 26.96 12.88 -8.15
C ASP A 287 26.03 11.66 -8.01
N ILE A 288 24.79 11.92 -7.62
CA ILE A 288 23.77 10.86 -7.43
C ILE A 288 23.62 10.03 -8.70
N TYR A 289 23.92 8.74 -8.58
CA TYR A 289 23.68 7.76 -9.63
C TYR A 289 22.41 6.96 -9.32
N LYS A 290 21.42 7.00 -10.22
CA LYS A 290 20.17 6.25 -10.09
C LYS A 290 20.19 5.02 -11.00
N PRO A 291 19.79 3.83 -10.51
CA PRO A 291 19.59 2.65 -11.35
C PRO A 291 18.65 2.96 -12.51
N ASN A 292 19.00 2.54 -13.72
CA ASN A 292 18.25 2.86 -14.94
C ASN A 292 17.59 1.67 -15.64
N ARG A 293 17.84 0.45 -15.15
CA ARG A 293 17.28 -0.81 -15.68
C ARG A 293 17.34 -1.91 -14.62
N LEU A 294 16.65 -3.01 -14.86
CA LEU A 294 16.78 -4.25 -14.08
C LEU A 294 18.24 -4.72 -14.03
N HIS A 295 18.60 -5.34 -12.92
CA HIS A 295 19.93 -5.89 -12.61
C HIS A 295 21.04 -4.83 -12.55
N ASN A 296 20.64 -3.57 -12.41
CA ASN A 296 21.52 -2.44 -12.14
C ASN A 296 21.13 -1.78 -10.81
N PHE A 297 22.11 -1.67 -9.92
CA PHE A 297 21.95 -1.11 -8.58
C PHE A 297 22.85 0.11 -8.43
N SER A 298 22.52 0.98 -7.48
CA SER A 298 23.43 2.03 -7.03
C SER A 298 23.87 1.76 -5.61
N LEU A 299 25.16 1.82 -5.37
CA LEU A 299 25.75 1.78 -4.04
C LEU A 299 26.31 3.16 -3.70
N TYR A 300 25.97 3.69 -2.53
CA TYR A 300 26.64 4.85 -1.93
C TYR A 300 27.51 4.41 -0.76
N LEU A 301 28.80 4.70 -0.86
CA LEU A 301 29.81 4.27 0.12
C LEU A 301 30.92 5.30 0.20
N GLU A 302 31.24 5.79 1.41
CA GLU A 302 32.36 6.70 1.70
C GLU A 302 32.41 7.95 0.80
N GLY A 303 31.24 8.57 0.53
CA GLY A 303 31.14 9.80 -0.24
C GLY A 303 31.03 9.61 -1.75
N ASP A 304 31.10 8.38 -2.25
CA ASP A 304 31.05 8.07 -3.68
C ASP A 304 29.87 7.16 -4.03
N TRP A 305 29.29 7.41 -5.20
CA TRP A 305 28.32 6.52 -5.84
C TRP A 305 29.00 5.54 -6.75
N TYR A 306 28.51 4.31 -6.77
CA TYR A 306 28.95 3.22 -7.64
C TYR A 306 27.74 2.64 -8.38
N SER A 307 27.94 2.26 -9.64
CA SER A 307 27.02 1.40 -10.39
C SER A 307 27.43 -0.06 -10.17
N LEU A 308 26.46 -0.90 -9.79
CA LEU A 308 26.63 -2.35 -9.70
C LEU A 308 25.75 -2.97 -10.76
N THR A 309 26.32 -3.65 -11.75
CA THR A 309 25.56 -4.41 -12.75
C THR A 309 25.77 -5.90 -12.49
N ALA A 310 24.70 -6.63 -12.23
CA ALA A 310 24.75 -8.07 -12.01
C ALA A 310 25.35 -8.78 -13.23
N LYS A 311 26.30 -9.72 -13.01
CA LYS A 311 26.89 -10.51 -14.07
C LYS A 311 25.93 -11.58 -14.58
N GLU A 312 26.14 -12.05 -15.79
CA GLU A 312 25.43 -13.21 -16.33
C GLU A 312 25.64 -14.43 -15.43
N GLY A 313 24.57 -15.21 -15.23
CA GLY A 313 24.60 -16.44 -14.44
C GLY A 313 24.44 -16.27 -12.92
N VAL A 314 24.33 -15.01 -12.40
CA VAL A 314 24.06 -14.79 -10.96
C VAL A 314 22.57 -14.73 -10.63
N PHE A 315 21.72 -14.72 -11.65
CA PHE A 315 20.26 -14.80 -11.56
C PHE A 315 19.73 -15.69 -12.67
N ASP A 316 18.48 -16.16 -12.51
CA ASP A 316 17.79 -17.00 -13.50
C ASP A 316 16.53 -16.23 -14.00
N ASP A 317 16.50 -15.92 -15.28
CA ASP A 317 15.36 -15.22 -15.91
C ASP A 317 14.05 -16.02 -15.88
N ILE A 318 14.12 -17.34 -15.65
CA ILE A 318 12.95 -18.23 -15.55
C ILE A 318 12.37 -18.25 -14.14
N ASP A 319 13.18 -18.03 -13.11
CA ASP A 319 12.73 -17.95 -11.71
C ASP A 319 12.09 -16.59 -11.46
N PRO A 320 10.77 -16.51 -11.24
CA PRO A 320 10.07 -15.23 -11.05
C PRO A 320 10.51 -14.47 -9.79
N ILE A 321 11.16 -15.12 -8.82
CA ILE A 321 11.72 -14.49 -7.62
C ILE A 321 13.20 -14.22 -7.81
N GLY A 322 13.96 -15.20 -8.25
CA GLY A 322 15.44 -15.11 -8.40
C GLY A 322 15.88 -14.05 -9.40
N VAL A 323 15.00 -13.65 -10.34
CA VAL A 323 15.25 -12.57 -11.31
C VAL A 323 15.07 -11.16 -10.70
N LEU A 324 14.47 -11.04 -9.52
CA LEU A 324 14.20 -9.74 -8.91
C LEU A 324 15.47 -9.13 -8.33
N ASP A 325 15.67 -7.84 -8.55
CA ASP A 325 16.75 -7.06 -7.94
C ASP A 325 16.74 -7.13 -6.40
N VAL A 326 15.54 -7.22 -5.82
CA VAL A 326 15.33 -7.42 -4.39
C VAL A 326 15.95 -8.75 -3.92
N ASP A 327 15.74 -9.84 -4.66
CA ASP A 327 16.28 -11.16 -4.33
C ASP A 327 17.80 -11.21 -4.56
N ILE A 328 18.24 -10.74 -5.72
CA ILE A 328 19.67 -10.68 -6.08
C ILE A 328 20.45 -9.93 -5.01
N SER A 329 19.99 -8.74 -4.61
CA SER A 329 20.66 -7.95 -3.56
C SER A 329 20.58 -8.61 -2.20
N SER A 330 19.47 -9.24 -1.84
CA SER A 330 19.29 -9.91 -0.56
C SER A 330 20.23 -11.11 -0.42
N ARG A 331 20.34 -11.90 -1.46
CA ARG A 331 21.16 -13.13 -1.48
C ARG A 331 22.65 -12.82 -1.60
N LEU A 332 23.05 -12.02 -2.59
CA LEU A 332 24.45 -11.84 -2.96
C LEU A 332 25.17 -10.72 -2.19
N ILE A 333 24.43 -9.73 -1.68
CA ILE A 333 25.02 -8.59 -0.95
C ILE A 333 24.70 -8.69 0.54
N LEU A 334 23.42 -8.78 0.89
CA LEU A 334 23.02 -8.68 2.28
C LEU A 334 23.33 -9.97 3.06
N ASP A 335 23.03 -11.15 2.52
CA ASP A 335 23.35 -12.41 3.19
C ASP A 335 24.81 -12.82 2.99
N GLU A 336 25.26 -13.01 1.74
CA GLU A 336 26.58 -13.60 1.45
C GLU A 336 27.73 -12.72 1.95
N ILE A 337 27.68 -11.39 1.75
CA ILE A 337 28.78 -10.48 2.12
C ILE A 337 28.58 -9.90 3.53
N LEU A 338 27.35 -9.38 3.79
CA LEU A 338 27.08 -8.65 5.03
C LEU A 338 26.54 -9.54 6.17
N GLY A 339 26.20 -10.81 5.89
CA GLY A 339 25.68 -11.75 6.88
C GLY A 339 24.28 -11.40 7.41
N ILE A 340 23.53 -10.55 6.69
CA ILE A 340 22.16 -10.16 7.04
C ILE A 340 21.19 -11.16 6.42
N LYS A 341 20.80 -12.18 7.19
CA LYS A 341 19.98 -13.32 6.71
C LYS A 341 18.48 -13.04 6.79
N ASP A 342 18.03 -12.35 7.82
CA ASP A 342 16.61 -12.03 8.01
C ASP A 342 16.40 -10.52 8.01
N LEU A 343 15.92 -10.02 6.88
CA LEU A 343 15.65 -8.59 6.65
C LEU A 343 14.55 -8.00 7.56
N ARG A 344 13.77 -8.85 8.24
CA ARG A 344 12.65 -8.42 9.10
C ARG A 344 13.11 -8.15 10.54
N SER A 345 14.17 -8.82 10.98
CA SER A 345 14.61 -8.81 12.38
C SER A 345 16.02 -8.24 12.60
N ASP A 346 16.87 -8.20 11.57
CA ASP A 346 18.23 -7.67 11.70
C ASP A 346 18.19 -6.13 11.87
N LYS A 347 18.77 -5.65 12.97
CA LYS A 347 18.80 -4.22 13.33
C LYS A 347 19.91 -3.42 12.61
N ARG A 348 20.76 -4.08 11.83
CA ARG A 348 21.80 -3.43 11.04
C ARG A 348 21.29 -2.87 9.72
N ILE A 349 20.12 -3.32 9.25
CA ILE A 349 19.49 -2.84 8.02
C ILE A 349 18.25 -2.00 8.33
N ASP A 350 18.04 -0.96 7.51
CA ASP A 350 16.80 -0.21 7.46
C ASP A 350 16.41 0.06 6.00
N PHE A 351 15.20 0.52 5.77
CA PHE A 351 14.58 0.64 4.45
C PHE A 351 14.11 2.07 4.19
N VAL A 352 14.34 2.55 2.97
CA VAL A 352 13.97 3.91 2.53
C VAL A 352 13.11 3.81 1.28
N GLY A 353 11.83 4.22 1.38
CA GLY A 353 10.93 4.29 0.23
C GLY A 353 11.39 5.34 -0.78
N GLY A 354 11.27 5.03 -2.07
CA GLY A 354 11.74 5.85 -3.18
C GLY A 354 11.14 7.27 -3.23
N ILE A 355 10.00 7.50 -2.55
CA ILE A 355 9.39 8.83 -2.42
C ILE A 355 10.33 9.84 -1.74
N ARG A 356 11.25 9.38 -0.87
CA ARG A 356 12.24 10.23 -0.20
C ARG A 356 13.42 10.60 -1.10
N GLY A 357 13.57 9.92 -2.25
CA GLY A 357 14.67 10.13 -3.20
C GLY A 357 16.01 9.57 -2.72
N LEU A 358 16.98 9.56 -3.63
CA LEU A 358 18.33 9.04 -3.34
C LEU A 358 19.17 9.99 -2.47
N SER A 359 18.82 11.27 -2.39
CA SER A 359 19.45 12.23 -1.47
C SER A 359 19.26 11.85 0.00
N GLU A 360 18.15 11.22 0.37
CA GLU A 360 17.94 10.67 1.71
C GLU A 360 18.95 9.57 2.02
N LEU A 361 19.23 8.68 1.07
CA LEU A 361 20.23 7.63 1.22
C LEU A 361 21.63 8.22 1.50
N GLN A 362 21.99 9.21 0.71
CA GLN A 362 23.23 9.94 0.88
C GLN A 362 23.33 10.59 2.26
N ALA A 363 22.29 11.33 2.65
CA ALA A 363 22.24 12.03 3.94
C ALA A 363 22.39 11.08 5.14
N ARG A 364 21.75 9.89 5.10
CA ARG A 364 21.87 8.90 6.17
C ARG A 364 23.26 8.27 6.28
N VAL A 365 23.97 8.17 5.17
CA VAL A 365 25.37 7.69 5.18
C VAL A 365 26.32 8.80 5.61
N ASP A 366 26.17 10.02 5.06
CA ASP A 366 27.05 11.15 5.37
C ASP A 366 26.93 11.62 6.83
N SER A 367 25.76 11.43 7.46
CA SER A 367 25.56 11.70 8.90
C SER A 367 26.27 10.68 9.81
N GLY A 368 26.73 9.56 9.26
CA GLY A 368 27.31 8.46 10.04
C GLY A 368 26.28 7.54 10.71
N GLU A 369 24.99 7.75 10.48
CA GLU A 369 23.93 6.84 10.94
C GLU A 369 24.04 5.46 10.29
N MET A 370 24.38 5.46 9.00
CA MET A 370 24.58 4.26 8.19
C MET A 370 25.97 4.27 7.54
N LYS A 371 26.48 3.08 7.23
CA LYS A 371 27.80 2.95 6.59
C LYS A 371 27.68 2.91 5.07
N MET A 372 26.61 2.34 4.55
CA MET A 372 26.34 2.25 3.11
C MET A 372 24.85 2.37 2.80
N ALA A 373 24.52 2.74 1.56
CA ALA A 373 23.19 2.67 1.01
C ALA A 373 23.18 1.94 -0.32
N LEU A 374 22.12 1.17 -0.56
CA LEU A 374 21.89 0.42 -1.80
C LEU A 374 20.54 0.82 -2.40
N ALA A 375 20.55 1.43 -3.58
CA ALA A 375 19.34 1.72 -4.33
C ALA A 375 19.10 0.64 -5.40
N LEU A 376 17.82 0.25 -5.52
CA LEU A 376 17.37 -0.78 -6.45
C LEU A 376 16.57 -0.15 -7.59
N TYR A 377 16.48 -0.86 -8.72
CA TYR A 377 15.50 -0.54 -9.74
C TYR A 377 14.12 -1.01 -9.27
N PRO A 378 13.05 -0.20 -9.46
CA PRO A 378 11.71 -0.58 -8.98
C PRO A 378 11.18 -1.81 -9.72
N VAL A 379 10.45 -2.67 -9.01
CA VAL A 379 9.74 -3.79 -9.61
C VAL A 379 8.60 -3.29 -10.50
N SER A 380 8.26 -4.03 -11.53
CA SER A 380 7.12 -3.74 -12.42
C SER A 380 5.84 -4.42 -11.94
N MET A 381 4.67 -3.87 -12.33
CA MET A 381 3.39 -4.56 -12.11
C MET A 381 3.35 -5.95 -12.73
N LYS A 382 3.99 -6.12 -13.90
CA LYS A 382 4.08 -7.45 -14.53
C LYS A 382 4.79 -8.46 -13.63
N GLN A 383 5.94 -8.12 -13.04
CA GLN A 383 6.64 -9.01 -12.11
C GLN A 383 5.80 -9.36 -10.88
N ILE A 384 5.06 -8.38 -10.31
CA ILE A 384 4.17 -8.63 -9.18
C ILE A 384 3.06 -9.61 -9.56
N MET A 385 2.43 -9.41 -10.72
CA MET A 385 1.36 -10.26 -11.21
C MET A 385 1.87 -11.68 -11.50
N ASP A 386 3.00 -11.83 -12.19
CA ASP A 386 3.61 -13.12 -12.51
C ASP A 386 3.93 -13.93 -11.24
N ILE A 387 4.49 -13.26 -10.20
CA ILE A 387 4.78 -13.88 -8.90
C ILE A 387 3.50 -14.31 -8.19
N ALA A 388 2.51 -13.42 -8.13
CA ALA A 388 1.24 -13.71 -7.48
C ALA A 388 0.47 -14.84 -8.19
N ASP A 389 0.55 -14.91 -9.52
CA ASP A 389 -0.05 -15.98 -10.34
C ASP A 389 0.65 -17.33 -10.14
N SER A 390 1.96 -17.33 -9.97
CA SER A 390 2.72 -18.56 -9.66
C SER A 390 2.49 -19.08 -8.23
N GLY A 391 1.75 -18.33 -7.39
CA GLY A 391 1.55 -18.68 -5.96
C GLY A 391 2.78 -18.44 -5.08
N ASN A 392 3.77 -17.77 -5.60
CA ASN A 392 4.97 -17.40 -4.88
C ASN A 392 4.78 -16.10 -4.08
N ILE A 393 5.70 -15.87 -3.16
CA ILE A 393 5.71 -14.68 -2.27
C ILE A 393 7.00 -13.89 -2.52
N MET A 394 6.87 -12.60 -2.67
CA MET A 394 8.01 -11.69 -2.83
C MET A 394 8.84 -11.60 -1.53
N PRO A 395 10.13 -11.35 -1.63
CA PRO A 395 10.92 -10.94 -0.49
C PRO A 395 10.31 -9.70 0.19
N PRO A 396 10.50 -9.53 1.51
CA PRO A 396 9.94 -8.38 2.23
C PRO A 396 10.53 -7.06 1.70
N LYS A 397 9.71 -6.00 1.75
CA LYS A 397 10.14 -4.66 1.34
C LYS A 397 10.56 -4.60 -0.14
N ALA A 398 9.79 -5.26 -1.00
CA ALA A 398 10.02 -5.31 -2.44
C ALA A 398 9.29 -4.21 -3.21
N THR A 399 8.14 -3.77 -2.73
CA THR A 399 7.24 -2.85 -3.43
C THR A 399 6.96 -1.60 -2.61
N TRP A 400 6.88 -0.45 -3.28
CA TRP A 400 6.44 0.81 -2.71
C TRP A 400 5.51 1.52 -3.69
N PHE A 401 4.20 1.39 -3.47
CA PHE A 401 3.18 2.04 -4.31
C PHE A 401 2.95 3.50 -3.88
N GLU A 402 2.92 4.41 -4.86
CA GLU A 402 2.57 5.81 -4.67
C GLU A 402 1.59 6.28 -5.77
N PRO A 403 0.71 7.24 -5.47
CA PRO A 403 0.39 7.80 -4.14
C PRO A 403 -0.30 6.78 -3.22
N LYS A 404 -0.11 6.94 -1.90
CA LYS A 404 -0.89 6.16 -0.92
C LYS A 404 -2.36 6.56 -0.95
N LEU A 405 -3.26 5.59 -0.83
CA LEU A 405 -4.70 5.88 -0.73
C LEU A 405 -4.99 6.73 0.51
N ARG A 406 -5.81 7.77 0.37
CA ARG A 406 -6.36 8.49 1.52
C ARG A 406 -7.50 7.68 2.13
N SER A 407 -7.57 7.70 3.45
CA SER A 407 -8.67 7.17 4.24
C SER A 407 -9.70 8.27 4.48
N GLY A 408 -10.97 7.91 4.68
CA GLY A 408 -12.03 8.86 5.03
C GLY A 408 -12.77 9.51 3.85
N LEU A 409 -12.44 9.19 2.61
CA LEU A 409 -13.22 9.62 1.45
C LEU A 409 -14.54 8.86 1.33
N VAL A 410 -14.51 7.59 1.68
CA VAL A 410 -15.66 6.69 1.79
C VAL A 410 -15.31 5.55 2.72
N ILE A 411 -16.30 5.02 3.41
CA ILE A 411 -16.21 3.92 4.38
C ILE A 411 -17.29 2.90 4.02
N HIS A 412 -17.01 1.61 4.16
CA HIS A 412 -17.95 0.54 3.92
C HIS A 412 -18.44 -0.06 5.25
N SER A 413 -19.75 0.01 5.50
CA SER A 413 -20.41 -0.65 6.65
C SER A 413 -20.51 -2.14 6.43
N LEU A 414 -20.35 -2.94 7.47
CA LEU A 414 -20.57 -4.40 7.44
C LEU A 414 -21.99 -4.81 7.89
N LYS A 415 -22.91 -3.81 8.00
CA LYS A 415 -24.32 -4.01 8.39
C LYS A 415 -25.22 -3.98 7.20
#